data_21b37fb136fff2b91e847660f3425bca
#
_entry.id   21b37fb136fff2b91e847660f3425bca
#
_cell.length_a   1.000
_cell.length_b   1.000
_cell.length_c   1.000
_cell.angle_alpha   90.00
_cell.angle_beta   90.00
_cell.angle_gamma   90.00
#
_symmetry.space_group_name_H-M   'P 1'
#
loop_
_entity.id
_entity.type
_entity.pdbx_description
1 polymer ?
#
loop_
_entity_poly.entity_id
_entity_poly.type
_entity_poly.pdbx_seq_one_letter_code
_entity_poly.pdbx_strand_id
1 'polypeptide(L)'
;MALLTSYYVPGLHVEERAIDVPLDWEGNTPGGAIKGETIRLFCRVVCAPEHVHDDLPLLVFLQGGPGGQCPRPLSPFSDGWIQEAIKHFRVVLPDQRGVGRSSRVDASTMKRMADDGVSVERQAWYLKRFLADSIIRDFEHLRLTEFNAKQWVSLGQSYGGFLTLTYLSLFPQGLIASFTTGGIPHVPANAREVYEHTFPRMARKTEQFYERYPQDVARAAAIADRIAQGDVTLPNGEKLTVERFQMLGSSFGMKPSFERVHWLLDSAFADGDGSLKAFKHGGGASAGSLSDEFVYGVMDATSSSPLYWPLQEFIYADGELEHPILWAAQQVRETMPEFSGSARPLLFTGEAMFPWMYDQEFALQPFLPAVDCLMKDKQFGKIYDQDQLANNEVPLQSAVYFDDMYVDSGLQLDTLSRIANSHYWTTNEFEHDGLHGDIVFRHLFDEALNRGDLEGIYKR
;
A
#
# COMPACT_ATOMS: atom_id res chain seq x y z
N MET A 1 -29.57 -8.56 0.83
CA MET A 1 -28.59 -9.66 0.74
C MET A 1 -27.99 -9.65 -0.65
N ALA A 2 -26.72 -9.50 -0.73
CA ALA A 2 -26.07 -9.21 -2.00
C ALA A 2 -25.05 -10.28 -2.43
N LEU A 3 -25.36 -11.58 -2.20
CA LEU A 3 -24.68 -12.66 -2.89
C LEU A 3 -24.93 -12.49 -4.41
N LEU A 4 -23.88 -12.20 -5.15
CA LEU A 4 -23.94 -12.01 -6.60
C LEU A 4 -23.79 -13.34 -7.34
N THR A 5 -22.81 -14.14 -6.91
CA THR A 5 -22.49 -15.45 -7.48
C THR A 5 -21.60 -16.25 -6.56
N SER A 6 -21.52 -17.56 -6.80
CA SER A 6 -20.51 -18.43 -6.19
C SER A 6 -19.94 -19.40 -7.24
N TYR A 7 -18.66 -19.73 -7.07
CA TYR A 7 -17.93 -20.59 -8.00
C TYR A 7 -16.69 -21.19 -7.32
N TYR A 8 -16.00 -22.05 -8.04
CA TYR A 8 -14.74 -22.64 -7.59
C TYR A 8 -13.58 -22.15 -8.48
N VAL A 9 -12.46 -21.85 -7.85
CA VAL A 9 -11.13 -21.86 -8.46
C VAL A 9 -10.36 -23.05 -7.89
N PRO A 10 -9.21 -23.47 -8.45
CA PRO A 10 -8.48 -24.62 -7.93
C PRO A 10 -8.24 -24.51 -6.42
N GLY A 11 -8.83 -25.43 -5.63
CA GLY A 11 -8.67 -25.52 -4.19
C GLY A 11 -9.40 -24.48 -3.35
N LEU A 12 -10.25 -23.62 -3.95
CA LEU A 12 -11.04 -22.63 -3.21
C LEU A 12 -12.49 -22.59 -3.71
N HIS A 13 -13.42 -22.47 -2.78
CA HIS A 13 -14.77 -21.96 -3.05
C HIS A 13 -14.76 -20.45 -2.86
N VAL A 14 -15.41 -19.73 -3.76
CA VAL A 14 -15.48 -18.25 -3.79
C VAL A 14 -16.94 -17.80 -3.86
N GLU A 15 -17.33 -16.94 -2.94
CA GLU A 15 -18.57 -16.17 -3.00
C GLU A 15 -18.26 -14.71 -3.32
N GLU A 16 -19.01 -14.10 -4.23
CA GLU A 16 -18.93 -12.66 -4.51
C GLU A 16 -20.15 -11.95 -3.94
N ARG A 17 -19.90 -10.87 -3.21
CA ARG A 17 -20.93 -10.07 -2.55
C ARG A 17 -20.73 -8.59 -2.85
N ALA A 18 -21.81 -7.83 -2.85
CA ALA A 18 -21.75 -6.38 -2.92
C ALA A 18 -22.89 -5.75 -2.11
N ILE A 19 -22.59 -4.61 -1.52
CA ILE A 19 -23.56 -3.78 -0.79
C ILE A 19 -23.36 -2.32 -1.22
N ASP A 20 -24.37 -1.50 -0.98
CA ASP A 20 -24.21 -0.05 -1.06
C ASP A 20 -23.74 0.47 0.29
N VAL A 21 -22.83 1.45 0.26
CA VAL A 21 -22.37 2.21 1.42
C VAL A 21 -22.48 3.71 1.11
N PRO A 22 -22.62 4.59 2.09
CA PRO A 22 -22.67 6.02 1.80
C PRO A 22 -21.30 6.49 1.26
N LEU A 23 -21.33 7.37 0.26
CA LEU A 23 -20.12 8.06 -0.18
C LEU A 23 -19.48 8.82 0.99
N ASP A 24 -20.31 9.51 1.77
CA ASP A 24 -19.90 10.24 2.97
C ASP A 24 -20.55 9.65 4.22
N TRP A 25 -19.72 9.31 5.18
CA TRP A 25 -20.17 8.77 6.46
C TRP A 25 -20.68 9.85 7.43
N GLU A 26 -20.56 11.14 7.09
CA GLU A 26 -21.13 12.20 7.92
C GLU A 26 -22.66 12.06 8.02
N GLY A 27 -23.18 12.00 9.25
CA GLY A 27 -24.59 11.76 9.50
C GLY A 27 -25.09 10.34 9.21
N ASN A 28 -24.18 9.40 8.91
CA ASN A 28 -24.44 7.98 8.74
C ASN A 28 -23.75 7.16 9.86
N THR A 29 -24.29 5.99 10.14
CA THR A 29 -23.74 5.05 11.13
C THR A 29 -23.71 3.65 10.54
N PRO A 30 -22.59 2.88 10.69
CA PRO A 30 -22.53 1.50 10.23
C PRO A 30 -23.68 0.66 10.81
N GLY A 31 -24.28 -0.20 9.97
CA GLY A 31 -25.47 -0.99 10.30
C GLY A 31 -26.81 -0.21 10.25
N GLY A 32 -26.79 1.12 10.15
CA GLY A 32 -27.97 1.95 10.02
C GLY A 32 -28.46 2.14 8.58
N ALA A 33 -29.60 2.83 8.43
CA ALA A 33 -30.11 3.22 7.11
C ALA A 33 -29.21 4.29 6.48
N ILE A 34 -28.88 4.10 5.21
CA ILE A 34 -27.99 4.99 4.45
C ILE A 34 -28.76 6.24 4.02
N LYS A 35 -28.11 7.40 4.19
CA LYS A 35 -28.59 8.71 3.72
C LYS A 35 -27.60 9.29 2.71
N GLY A 36 -28.13 9.98 1.70
CA GLY A 36 -27.34 10.68 0.70
C GLY A 36 -26.86 9.77 -0.45
N GLU A 37 -25.79 10.19 -1.10
CA GLU A 37 -25.18 9.48 -2.23
C GLU A 37 -24.53 8.17 -1.76
N THR A 38 -24.69 7.12 -2.55
CA THR A 38 -24.12 5.81 -2.26
C THR A 38 -23.09 5.41 -3.29
N ILE A 39 -22.13 4.60 -2.84
CA ILE A 39 -21.18 3.89 -3.66
C ILE A 39 -21.25 2.40 -3.36
N ARG A 40 -20.82 1.60 -4.29
CA ARG A 40 -20.77 0.14 -4.14
C ARG A 40 -19.52 -0.28 -3.40
N LEU A 41 -19.69 -1.14 -2.38
CA LEU A 41 -18.63 -1.93 -1.77
C LEU A 41 -18.75 -3.39 -2.23
N PHE A 42 -17.66 -3.96 -2.68
CA PHE A 42 -17.57 -5.33 -3.17
C PHE A 42 -16.60 -6.15 -2.31
N CYS A 43 -16.93 -7.42 -2.05
CA CYS A 43 -16.00 -8.35 -1.41
C CYS A 43 -16.11 -9.77 -2.00
N ARG A 44 -15.04 -10.54 -1.81
CA ARG A 44 -15.05 -11.99 -1.96
C ARG A 44 -14.98 -12.65 -0.60
N VAL A 45 -15.66 -13.80 -0.46
CA VAL A 45 -15.49 -14.68 0.69
C VAL A 45 -14.94 -16.00 0.16
N VAL A 46 -13.80 -16.42 0.69
CA VAL A 46 -13.12 -17.64 0.23
C VAL A 46 -12.97 -18.62 1.38
N CYS A 47 -13.11 -19.91 1.08
CA CYS A 47 -12.85 -21.01 2.00
C CYS A 47 -12.36 -22.24 1.24
N ALA A 48 -11.84 -23.23 1.96
CA ALA A 48 -11.55 -24.54 1.40
C ALA A 48 -12.86 -25.23 0.94
N PRO A 49 -12.87 -25.99 -0.17
CA PRO A 49 -14.08 -26.63 -0.69
C PRO A 49 -14.80 -27.53 0.31
N GLU A 50 -14.07 -28.22 1.17
CA GLU A 50 -14.59 -29.07 2.25
C GLU A 50 -15.33 -28.29 3.33
N HIS A 51 -15.05 -27.01 3.49
CA HIS A 51 -15.61 -26.14 4.51
C HIS A 51 -16.75 -25.24 4.02
N VAL A 52 -17.29 -25.48 2.83
CA VAL A 52 -18.37 -24.63 2.24
C VAL A 52 -19.59 -24.56 3.15
N HIS A 53 -19.91 -25.63 3.86
CA HIS A 53 -21.07 -25.74 4.74
C HIS A 53 -20.77 -25.54 6.23
N ASP A 54 -19.51 -25.32 6.59
CA ASP A 54 -19.09 -25.17 7.99
C ASP A 54 -19.26 -23.73 8.45
N ASP A 55 -19.65 -23.54 9.70
CA ASP A 55 -19.73 -22.21 10.33
C ASP A 55 -18.36 -21.79 10.92
N LEU A 56 -17.36 -21.66 10.05
CA LEU A 56 -16.05 -21.22 10.46
C LEU A 56 -16.09 -19.72 10.88
N PRO A 57 -15.22 -19.34 11.82
CA PRO A 57 -15.01 -17.93 12.14
C PRO A 57 -14.57 -17.12 10.92
N LEU A 58 -14.79 -15.81 10.96
CA LEU A 58 -14.46 -14.91 9.86
C LEU A 58 -13.08 -14.27 10.08
N LEU A 59 -12.30 -14.16 9.00
CA LEU A 59 -11.10 -13.32 8.96
C LEU A 59 -11.29 -12.29 7.85
N VAL A 60 -11.26 -11.00 8.19
CA VAL A 60 -11.24 -9.92 7.20
C VAL A 60 -9.81 -9.51 6.88
N PHE A 61 -9.48 -9.51 5.60
CA PHE A 61 -8.18 -9.03 5.13
C PHE A 61 -8.25 -7.53 4.84
N LEU A 62 -7.39 -6.77 5.50
CA LEU A 62 -7.21 -5.35 5.31
C LEU A 62 -6.03 -5.15 4.37
N GLN A 63 -6.35 -4.88 3.10
CA GLN A 63 -5.35 -4.75 2.04
C GLN A 63 -4.47 -3.52 2.25
N GLY A 64 -3.19 -3.64 1.89
CA GLY A 64 -2.25 -2.53 1.84
C GLY A 64 -2.51 -1.55 0.69
N GLY A 65 -1.59 -0.70 0.44
CA GLY A 65 -1.63 0.39 -0.51
C GLY A 65 -1.23 1.70 0.18
N PRO A 66 -2.02 2.78 0.04
CA PRO A 66 -3.47 2.91 -0.14
C PRO A 66 -3.96 2.54 -1.55
N GLY A 67 -5.25 2.43 -1.71
CA GLY A 67 -5.85 2.19 -3.04
C GLY A 67 -5.53 0.80 -3.64
N GLY A 68 -5.17 -0.17 -2.81
CA GLY A 68 -4.94 -1.55 -3.21
C GLY A 68 -6.24 -2.38 -3.25
N GLN A 69 -6.44 -3.14 -4.33
CA GLN A 69 -7.51 -4.13 -4.38
C GLN A 69 -7.09 -5.41 -3.66
N CYS A 70 -8.02 -6.11 -3.02
CA CYS A 70 -7.75 -7.39 -2.37
C CYS A 70 -7.24 -8.46 -3.35
N PRO A 71 -6.54 -9.49 -2.87
CA PRO A 71 -6.05 -10.59 -3.71
C PRO A 71 -7.14 -11.23 -4.57
N ARG A 72 -6.74 -11.68 -5.78
CA ARG A 72 -7.54 -12.52 -6.69
C ARG A 72 -6.88 -13.90 -6.73
N PRO A 73 -7.12 -14.75 -5.72
CA PRO A 73 -6.37 -15.98 -5.60
C PRO A 73 -6.66 -16.92 -6.76
N LEU A 74 -5.60 -17.43 -7.37
CA LEU A 74 -5.68 -18.47 -8.41
C LEU A 74 -5.80 -19.86 -7.79
N SER A 75 -5.30 -20.01 -6.58
CA SER A 75 -5.36 -21.19 -5.72
C SER A 75 -5.02 -20.77 -4.29
N PRO A 76 -5.15 -21.63 -3.27
CA PRO A 76 -4.68 -21.32 -1.90
C PRO A 76 -3.20 -20.93 -1.83
N PHE A 77 -2.38 -21.44 -2.75
CA PHE A 77 -0.93 -21.24 -2.80
C PHE A 77 -0.46 -19.99 -3.52
N SER A 78 -1.37 -19.32 -4.24
CA SER A 78 -1.00 -18.12 -5.01
C SER A 78 -0.69 -16.91 -4.14
N ASP A 79 -1.13 -16.95 -2.88
CA ASP A 79 -0.77 -16.00 -1.84
C ASP A 79 -0.72 -16.80 -0.52
N GLY A 80 0.46 -17.11 -0.05
CA GLY A 80 0.71 -18.20 0.91
C GLY A 80 -0.04 -18.10 2.24
N TRP A 81 -0.32 -16.88 2.72
CA TRP A 81 -1.09 -16.70 3.95
C TRP A 81 -2.53 -17.21 3.81
N ILE A 82 -3.12 -17.20 2.61
CA ILE A 82 -4.48 -17.71 2.36
C ILE A 82 -4.53 -19.20 2.65
N GLN A 83 -3.50 -19.95 2.26
CA GLN A 83 -3.39 -21.39 2.54
C GLN A 83 -3.48 -21.69 4.04
N GLU A 84 -2.85 -20.86 4.87
CA GLU A 84 -2.90 -21.04 6.31
C GLU A 84 -4.25 -20.54 6.88
N ALA A 85 -4.72 -19.39 6.44
CA ALA A 85 -5.94 -18.80 6.95
C ALA A 85 -7.19 -19.66 6.72
N ILE A 86 -7.35 -20.29 5.54
CA ILE A 86 -8.54 -21.11 5.21
C ILE A 86 -8.63 -22.43 6.00
N LYS A 87 -7.58 -22.82 6.73
CA LYS A 87 -7.64 -23.93 7.67
C LYS A 87 -8.50 -23.61 8.89
N HIS A 88 -8.65 -22.34 9.21
CA HIS A 88 -9.27 -21.86 10.44
C HIS A 88 -10.44 -20.92 10.22
N PHE A 89 -10.51 -20.26 9.03
CA PHE A 89 -11.42 -19.16 8.78
C PHE A 89 -12.12 -19.26 7.42
N ARG A 90 -13.28 -18.63 7.34
CA ARG A 90 -13.75 -18.04 6.08
C ARG A 90 -13.09 -16.69 5.91
N VAL A 91 -12.39 -16.50 4.81
CA VAL A 91 -11.60 -15.28 4.57
C VAL A 91 -12.41 -14.30 3.75
N VAL A 92 -12.64 -13.11 4.29
CA VAL A 92 -13.34 -12.01 3.64
C VAL A 92 -12.31 -11.07 3.02
N LEU A 93 -12.39 -10.87 1.70
CA LEU A 93 -11.48 -10.06 0.88
C LEU A 93 -12.24 -8.86 0.30
N PRO A 94 -12.44 -7.78 1.05
CA PRO A 94 -13.15 -6.60 0.54
C PRO A 94 -12.23 -5.75 -0.33
N ASP A 95 -12.65 -5.39 -1.54
CA ASP A 95 -12.04 -4.30 -2.27
C ASP A 95 -12.36 -3.00 -1.52
N GLN A 96 -11.35 -2.24 -1.12
CA GLN A 96 -11.57 -0.93 -0.49
C GLN A 96 -12.41 -0.05 -1.42
N ARG A 97 -13.14 0.94 -0.86
CA ARG A 97 -13.84 1.94 -1.67
C ARG A 97 -12.89 2.57 -2.68
N GLY A 98 -13.34 2.77 -3.90
CA GLY A 98 -12.56 3.38 -4.98
C GLY A 98 -11.68 2.42 -5.79
N VAL A 99 -11.59 1.13 -5.42
CA VAL A 99 -10.72 0.18 -6.13
C VAL A 99 -11.44 -1.09 -6.55
N GLY A 100 -10.83 -1.85 -7.43
CA GLY A 100 -11.32 -3.16 -7.87
C GLY A 100 -12.73 -3.08 -8.43
N ARG A 101 -13.67 -3.76 -7.77
CA ARG A 101 -15.10 -3.74 -8.09
C ARG A 101 -15.94 -2.85 -7.14
N SER A 102 -15.27 -2.11 -6.24
CA SER A 102 -15.88 -1.16 -5.30
C SER A 102 -15.84 0.25 -5.88
N SER A 103 -16.84 0.64 -6.68
CA SER A 103 -17.00 1.99 -7.27
C SER A 103 -15.67 2.68 -7.60
N ARG A 104 -14.98 2.13 -8.60
CA ARG A 104 -13.60 2.50 -8.95
C ARG A 104 -13.43 3.99 -9.21
N VAL A 105 -12.34 4.55 -8.67
CA VAL A 105 -11.86 5.92 -8.94
C VAL A 105 -10.54 5.83 -9.70
N ASP A 106 -10.48 6.50 -10.84
CA ASP A 106 -9.32 6.56 -11.73
C ASP A 106 -9.23 7.92 -12.44
N ALA A 107 -8.27 8.07 -13.35
CA ALA A 107 -8.08 9.28 -14.13
C ALA A 107 -9.36 9.73 -14.86
N SER A 108 -10.15 8.77 -15.38
CA SER A 108 -11.39 9.05 -16.10
C SER A 108 -12.48 9.61 -15.17
N THR A 109 -12.48 9.19 -13.91
CA THR A 109 -13.38 9.71 -12.89
C THR A 109 -13.09 11.19 -12.62
N MET A 110 -11.83 11.52 -12.37
CA MET A 110 -11.41 12.91 -12.08
C MET A 110 -11.61 13.81 -13.30
N LYS A 111 -11.26 13.31 -14.49
CA LYS A 111 -11.50 14.05 -15.73
C LYS A 111 -12.98 14.35 -15.94
N ARG A 112 -13.87 13.37 -15.76
CA ARG A 112 -15.33 13.59 -15.89
C ARG A 112 -15.83 14.62 -14.88
N MET A 113 -15.37 14.57 -13.61
CA MET A 113 -15.74 15.59 -12.62
C MET A 113 -15.33 16.99 -13.07
N ALA A 114 -14.13 17.13 -13.62
CA ALA A 114 -13.65 18.41 -14.14
C ALA A 114 -14.46 18.87 -15.37
N ASP A 115 -14.74 17.97 -16.32
CA ASP A 115 -15.55 18.24 -17.53
C ASP A 115 -17.00 18.63 -17.17
N ASP A 116 -17.54 18.05 -16.10
CA ASP A 116 -18.87 18.39 -15.53
C ASP A 116 -18.86 19.68 -14.69
N GLY A 117 -17.73 20.38 -14.59
CA GLY A 117 -17.59 21.65 -13.88
C GLY A 117 -17.58 21.52 -12.34
N VAL A 118 -17.27 20.34 -11.81
CA VAL A 118 -17.10 20.13 -10.36
C VAL A 118 -15.88 20.89 -9.86
N SER A 119 -16.04 21.74 -8.85
CA SER A 119 -14.94 22.57 -8.34
C SER A 119 -13.79 21.72 -7.77
N VAL A 120 -12.58 22.30 -7.76
CA VAL A 120 -11.36 21.63 -7.24
C VAL A 120 -11.54 21.24 -5.76
N GLU A 121 -12.15 22.10 -4.96
CA GLU A 121 -12.43 21.84 -3.54
C GLU A 121 -13.40 20.66 -3.36
N ARG A 122 -14.38 20.53 -4.25
CA ARG A 122 -15.32 19.39 -4.22
C ARG A 122 -14.64 18.10 -4.69
N GLN A 123 -13.74 18.16 -5.67
CA GLN A 123 -12.92 17.03 -6.08
C GLN A 123 -11.97 16.59 -4.94
N ALA A 124 -11.33 17.53 -4.26
CA ALA A 124 -10.50 17.26 -3.08
C ALA A 124 -11.33 16.64 -1.93
N TRP A 125 -12.50 17.22 -1.65
CA TRP A 125 -13.46 16.66 -0.70
C TRP A 125 -13.84 15.21 -1.07
N TYR A 126 -14.06 14.92 -2.35
CA TYR A 126 -14.38 13.58 -2.83
C TYR A 126 -13.25 12.60 -2.55
N LEU A 127 -11.99 12.96 -2.86
CA LEU A 127 -10.82 12.09 -2.59
C LEU A 127 -10.65 11.78 -1.11
N LYS A 128 -10.95 12.71 -0.21
CA LYS A 128 -10.92 12.44 1.25
C LYS A 128 -11.86 11.33 1.69
N ARG A 129 -12.93 11.05 0.93
CA ARG A 129 -13.89 9.98 1.24
C ARG A 129 -13.31 8.58 1.03
N PHE A 130 -12.07 8.45 0.52
CA PHE A 130 -11.39 7.18 0.23
C PHE A 130 -10.24 6.89 1.21
N LEU A 131 -10.21 7.57 2.36
CA LEU A 131 -9.22 7.37 3.42
C LEU A 131 -9.73 6.40 4.51
N ALA A 132 -8.85 6.09 5.48
CA ALA A 132 -9.01 5.02 6.46
C ALA A 132 -10.31 5.08 7.27
N ASP A 133 -10.73 6.27 7.68
CA ASP A 133 -11.96 6.46 8.46
C ASP A 133 -13.21 5.94 7.75
N SER A 134 -13.29 6.21 6.45
CA SER A 134 -14.41 5.78 5.60
C SER A 134 -14.29 4.30 5.22
N ILE A 135 -13.08 3.81 4.92
CA ILE A 135 -12.83 2.39 4.62
C ILE A 135 -13.27 1.50 5.79
N ILE A 136 -12.89 1.87 7.00
CA ILE A 136 -13.22 1.05 8.18
C ILE A 136 -14.71 1.11 8.51
N ARG A 137 -15.39 2.25 8.31
CA ARG A 137 -16.84 2.32 8.45
C ARG A 137 -17.57 1.46 7.41
N ASP A 138 -17.06 1.36 6.19
CA ASP A 138 -17.59 0.44 5.19
C ASP A 138 -17.48 -1.02 5.65
N PHE A 139 -16.33 -1.41 6.17
CA PHE A 139 -16.10 -2.80 6.60
C PHE A 139 -16.94 -3.12 7.84
N GLU A 140 -17.10 -2.19 8.76
CA GLU A 140 -18.00 -2.37 9.90
C GLU A 140 -19.46 -2.46 9.44
N HIS A 141 -19.87 -1.65 8.44
CA HIS A 141 -21.21 -1.76 7.86
C HIS A 141 -21.41 -3.11 7.17
N LEU A 142 -20.43 -3.59 6.41
CA LEU A 142 -20.43 -4.91 5.77
C LEU A 142 -20.57 -6.03 6.83
N ARG A 143 -19.81 -5.95 7.93
CA ARG A 143 -19.89 -6.93 9.03
C ARG A 143 -21.28 -6.98 9.67
N LEU A 144 -21.83 -5.83 9.95
CA LEU A 144 -23.14 -5.70 10.61
C LEU A 144 -24.28 -6.18 9.72
N THR A 145 -24.24 -5.89 8.41
CA THR A 145 -25.35 -6.17 7.49
C THR A 145 -25.28 -7.52 6.82
N GLU A 146 -24.09 -7.98 6.41
CA GLU A 146 -23.93 -9.20 5.62
C GLU A 146 -23.45 -10.40 6.44
N PHE A 147 -22.79 -10.19 7.56
CA PHE A 147 -22.25 -11.22 8.41
C PHE A 147 -22.92 -11.33 9.78
N ASN A 148 -24.21 -10.88 9.87
CA ASN A 148 -25.05 -10.99 11.07
C ASN A 148 -24.39 -10.41 12.33
N ALA A 149 -23.63 -9.32 12.20
CA ALA A 149 -22.88 -8.68 13.27
C ALA A 149 -21.87 -9.63 13.99
N LYS A 150 -21.52 -10.80 13.42
CA LYS A 150 -20.47 -11.66 13.97
C LYS A 150 -19.18 -10.87 14.09
N GLN A 151 -18.50 -11.00 15.21
CA GLN A 151 -17.13 -10.53 15.34
C GLN A 151 -16.23 -11.30 14.38
N TRP A 152 -15.18 -10.67 13.91
CA TRP A 152 -14.18 -11.30 13.05
C TRP A 152 -12.75 -11.05 13.55
N VAL A 153 -11.81 -11.79 13.02
CA VAL A 153 -10.38 -11.53 13.13
C VAL A 153 -9.97 -10.63 11.99
N SER A 154 -9.08 -9.67 12.22
CA SER A 154 -8.50 -8.88 11.13
C SER A 154 -7.04 -9.29 10.85
N LEU A 155 -6.66 -9.23 9.57
CA LEU A 155 -5.27 -9.37 9.11
C LEU A 155 -4.94 -8.17 8.22
N GLY A 156 -4.08 -7.28 8.69
CA GLY A 156 -3.66 -6.07 7.98
C GLY A 156 -2.22 -6.16 7.48
N GLN A 157 -2.01 -5.93 6.19
CA GLN A 157 -0.69 -5.87 5.58
C GLN A 157 -0.38 -4.44 5.13
N SER A 158 0.81 -3.89 5.50
CA SER A 158 1.19 -2.54 5.11
C SER A 158 0.15 -1.50 5.56
N TYR A 159 -0.38 -0.66 4.68
CA TYR A 159 -1.49 0.24 5.01
C TYR A 159 -2.69 -0.47 5.66
N GLY A 160 -2.86 -1.77 5.44
CA GLY A 160 -3.87 -2.58 6.16
C GLY A 160 -3.64 -2.63 7.67
N GLY A 161 -2.41 -2.45 8.13
CA GLY A 161 -2.11 -2.28 9.56
C GLY A 161 -2.54 -0.89 10.08
N PHE A 162 -2.45 0.17 9.26
CA PHE A 162 -3.03 1.49 9.57
C PHE A 162 -4.55 1.37 9.73
N LEU A 163 -5.19 0.64 8.81
CA LEU A 163 -6.60 0.30 8.90
C LEU A 163 -6.93 -0.53 10.15
N THR A 164 -6.02 -1.42 10.58
CA THR A 164 -6.19 -2.19 11.83
C THR A 164 -6.23 -1.27 13.04
N LEU A 165 -5.31 -0.31 13.17
CA LEU A 165 -5.32 0.64 14.28
C LEU A 165 -6.53 1.57 14.21
N THR A 166 -6.96 1.96 13.02
CA THR A 166 -8.22 2.69 12.82
C THR A 166 -9.42 1.87 13.29
N TYR A 167 -9.42 0.56 13.01
CA TYR A 167 -10.51 -0.33 13.46
C TYR A 167 -10.52 -0.47 14.99
N LEU A 168 -9.35 -0.71 15.59
CA LEU A 168 -9.20 -0.78 17.06
C LEU A 168 -9.60 0.53 17.76
N SER A 169 -9.41 1.66 17.08
CA SER A 169 -9.82 2.97 17.59
C SER A 169 -11.32 3.22 17.49
N LEU A 170 -11.95 2.83 16.37
CA LEU A 170 -13.33 3.22 16.08
C LEU A 170 -14.36 2.14 16.45
N PHE A 171 -14.04 0.86 16.27
CA PHE A 171 -14.97 -0.26 16.42
C PHE A 171 -14.30 -1.52 17.02
N PRO A 172 -13.58 -1.43 18.15
CA PRO A 172 -12.89 -2.58 18.76
C PRO A 172 -13.84 -3.74 19.06
N GLN A 173 -15.12 -3.44 19.34
CA GLN A 173 -16.15 -4.44 19.61
C GLN A 173 -16.47 -5.34 18.41
N GLY A 174 -16.06 -4.97 17.19
CA GLY A 174 -16.22 -5.77 15.98
C GLY A 174 -15.15 -6.86 15.82
N LEU A 175 -14.11 -6.82 16.65
CA LEU A 175 -12.92 -7.66 16.51
C LEU A 175 -12.81 -8.69 17.64
N ILE A 176 -12.30 -9.88 17.31
CA ILE A 176 -11.89 -10.93 18.28
C ILE A 176 -10.39 -10.78 18.55
N ALA A 177 -9.61 -10.66 17.49
CA ALA A 177 -8.16 -10.47 17.50
C ALA A 177 -7.73 -9.76 16.21
N SER A 178 -6.54 -9.21 16.20
CA SER A 178 -5.97 -8.52 15.04
C SER A 178 -4.53 -8.97 14.78
N PHE A 179 -4.21 -9.21 13.52
CA PHE A 179 -2.86 -9.48 13.05
C PHE A 179 -2.41 -8.36 12.11
N THR A 180 -1.14 -7.95 12.22
CA THR A 180 -0.54 -6.98 11.29
C THR A 180 0.83 -7.43 10.84
N THR A 181 1.20 -7.07 9.60
CA THR A 181 2.51 -7.37 9.03
C THR A 181 3.07 -6.14 8.34
N GLY A 182 4.22 -5.64 8.80
CA GLY A 182 4.91 -4.48 8.25
C GLY A 182 4.01 -3.24 8.12
N GLY A 183 3.11 -2.99 9.09
CA GLY A 183 2.05 -2.01 8.87
C GLY A 183 1.58 -1.25 10.11
N ILE A 184 2.32 -1.24 11.21
CA ILE A 184 1.95 -0.38 12.35
C ILE A 184 2.34 1.06 12.03
N PRO A 185 1.37 2.00 11.92
CA PRO A 185 1.68 3.41 11.64
C PRO A 185 2.39 4.08 12.81
N HIS A 186 3.08 5.17 12.52
CA HIS A 186 3.47 6.10 13.59
C HIS A 186 2.23 6.83 14.12
N VAL A 187 2.03 6.81 15.44
CA VAL A 187 0.95 7.52 16.14
C VAL A 187 1.56 8.31 17.29
N PRO A 188 1.40 9.65 17.34
CA PRO A 188 0.60 10.50 16.45
C PRO A 188 1.15 10.55 15.03
N ALA A 189 0.26 10.62 14.04
CA ALA A 189 0.62 10.58 12.63
C ALA A 189 1.33 11.88 12.17
N ASN A 190 2.41 11.73 11.40
CA ASN A 190 3.18 12.84 10.84
C ASN A 190 3.91 12.42 9.56
N ALA A 191 3.45 12.92 8.42
CA ALA A 191 4.01 12.56 7.12
C ALA A 191 5.51 12.91 7.00
N ARG A 192 5.92 14.09 7.46
CA ARG A 192 7.32 14.53 7.38
C ARG A 192 8.23 13.62 8.17
N GLU A 193 7.87 13.29 9.40
CA GLU A 193 8.66 12.42 10.27
C GLU A 193 8.84 11.03 9.67
N VAL A 194 7.77 10.47 9.05
CA VAL A 194 7.86 9.20 8.34
C VAL A 194 8.93 9.27 7.25
N TYR A 195 8.93 10.32 6.42
CA TYR A 195 9.94 10.43 5.35
C TYR A 195 11.35 10.71 5.87
N GLU A 196 11.50 11.45 6.97
CA GLU A 196 12.79 11.63 7.64
C GLU A 196 13.40 10.30 8.12
N HIS A 197 12.56 9.27 8.40
CA HIS A 197 13.01 7.92 8.75
C HIS A 197 13.17 7.01 7.53
N THR A 198 12.31 7.12 6.51
CA THR A 198 12.32 6.19 5.37
C THR A 198 13.38 6.55 4.31
N PHE A 199 13.69 7.82 4.06
CA PHE A 199 14.74 8.18 3.11
C PHE A 199 16.13 7.61 3.46
N PRO A 200 16.61 7.66 4.72
CA PRO A 200 17.85 6.97 5.09
C PRO A 200 17.82 5.46 4.82
N ARG A 201 16.65 4.82 4.98
CA ARG A 201 16.49 3.39 4.64
C ARG A 201 16.53 3.15 3.13
N MET A 202 15.96 4.04 2.31
CA MET A 202 16.08 3.99 0.85
C MET A 202 17.54 4.09 0.41
N ALA A 203 18.32 5.00 1.00
CA ALA A 203 19.74 5.10 0.75
C ALA A 203 20.46 3.79 1.11
N ARG A 204 20.20 3.24 2.31
CA ARG A 204 20.80 1.99 2.76
C ARG A 204 20.45 0.81 1.86
N LYS A 205 19.19 0.69 1.39
CA LYS A 205 18.78 -0.35 0.43
C LYS A 205 19.52 -0.20 -0.92
N THR A 206 19.70 1.04 -1.39
CA THR A 206 20.50 1.28 -2.60
C THR A 206 21.96 0.88 -2.40
N GLU A 207 22.57 1.17 -1.25
CA GLU A 207 23.93 0.72 -0.91
C GLU A 207 24.03 -0.81 -0.93
N GLN A 208 23.10 -1.52 -0.26
CA GLN A 208 23.03 -2.99 -0.26
C GLN A 208 22.87 -3.56 -1.67
N PHE A 209 22.08 -2.92 -2.53
CA PHE A 209 21.95 -3.30 -3.93
C PHE A 209 23.30 -3.19 -4.66
N TYR A 210 24.03 -2.10 -4.49
CA TYR A 210 25.34 -1.88 -5.10
C TYR A 210 26.45 -2.73 -4.48
N GLU A 211 26.37 -3.05 -3.18
CA GLU A 211 27.27 -4.03 -2.56
C GLU A 211 27.12 -5.41 -3.22
N ARG A 212 25.89 -5.82 -3.55
CA ARG A 212 25.59 -7.09 -4.21
C ARG A 212 25.92 -7.07 -5.71
N TYR A 213 25.70 -5.95 -6.38
CA TYR A 213 25.90 -5.75 -7.82
C TYR A 213 26.78 -4.52 -8.10
N PRO A 214 28.11 -4.60 -7.82
CA PRO A 214 28.99 -3.42 -7.96
C PRO A 214 29.05 -2.83 -9.37
N GLN A 215 28.82 -3.65 -10.40
CA GLN A 215 28.77 -3.21 -11.79
C GLN A 215 27.60 -2.26 -12.08
N ASP A 216 26.53 -2.34 -11.29
CA ASP A 216 25.33 -1.54 -11.53
C ASP A 216 25.49 -0.08 -11.07
N VAL A 217 26.49 0.23 -10.27
CA VAL A 217 26.85 1.63 -9.96
C VAL A 217 27.13 2.41 -11.26
N ALA A 218 27.96 1.84 -12.12
CA ALA A 218 28.31 2.48 -13.40
C ALA A 218 27.15 2.42 -14.40
N ARG A 219 26.38 1.32 -14.42
CA ARG A 219 25.21 1.18 -15.29
C ARG A 219 24.13 2.20 -14.95
N ALA A 220 23.76 2.30 -13.69
CA ALA A 220 22.74 3.26 -13.24
C ALA A 220 23.17 4.71 -13.52
N ALA A 221 24.45 5.03 -13.32
CA ALA A 221 24.98 6.34 -13.69
C ALA A 221 24.84 6.64 -15.18
N ALA A 222 25.20 5.68 -16.03
CA ALA A 222 25.11 5.82 -17.46
C ALA A 222 23.69 5.95 -18.01
N ILE A 223 22.78 5.15 -17.45
CA ILE A 223 21.37 5.22 -17.79
C ILE A 223 20.82 6.60 -17.40
N ALA A 224 21.12 7.07 -16.19
CA ALA A 224 20.69 8.40 -15.73
C ALA A 224 21.26 9.52 -16.61
N ASP A 225 22.54 9.44 -17.01
CA ASP A 225 23.16 10.42 -17.91
C ASP A 225 22.51 10.42 -19.30
N ARG A 226 22.10 9.24 -19.80
CA ARG A 226 21.36 9.12 -21.07
C ARG A 226 19.94 9.72 -20.95
N ILE A 227 19.22 9.41 -19.88
CA ILE A 227 17.88 9.96 -19.62
C ILE A 227 17.95 11.48 -19.44
N ALA A 228 18.98 12.00 -18.79
CA ALA A 228 19.16 13.44 -18.54
C ALA A 228 19.30 14.28 -19.83
N GLN A 229 19.55 13.67 -21.00
CA GLN A 229 19.49 14.34 -22.30
C GLN A 229 18.08 14.81 -22.67
N GLY A 230 17.05 14.20 -22.08
CA GLY A 230 15.68 14.71 -22.07
C GLY A 230 14.81 14.31 -23.27
N ASP A 231 15.29 13.42 -24.13
CA ASP A 231 14.62 12.92 -25.34
C ASP A 231 14.05 11.51 -25.22
N VAL A 232 14.16 10.88 -24.06
CA VAL A 232 13.66 9.52 -23.82
C VAL A 232 12.17 9.56 -23.50
N THR A 233 11.38 8.78 -24.26
CA THR A 233 9.96 8.59 -24.02
C THR A 233 9.67 7.13 -23.70
N LEU A 234 8.70 6.91 -22.82
CA LEU A 234 8.15 5.60 -22.53
C LEU A 234 7.19 5.16 -23.64
N PRO A 235 6.88 3.86 -23.75
CA PRO A 235 6.01 3.32 -24.81
C PRO A 235 4.61 3.93 -24.88
N ASN A 236 4.10 4.42 -23.76
CA ASN A 236 2.80 5.12 -23.69
C ASN A 236 2.87 6.62 -24.08
N GLY A 237 4.06 7.13 -24.43
CA GLY A 237 4.30 8.52 -24.82
C GLY A 237 4.66 9.46 -23.66
N GLU A 238 4.69 8.97 -22.42
CA GLU A 238 5.16 9.74 -21.27
C GLU A 238 6.67 9.94 -21.33
N LYS A 239 7.14 11.06 -20.79
CA LYS A 239 8.58 11.34 -20.70
C LYS A 239 9.23 10.50 -19.61
N LEU A 240 10.36 9.85 -19.90
CA LEU A 240 11.20 9.24 -18.89
C LEU A 240 12.19 10.30 -18.34
N THR A 241 12.14 10.51 -17.02
CA THR A 241 13.07 11.39 -16.30
C THR A 241 13.95 10.57 -15.36
N VAL A 242 15.04 11.20 -14.87
CA VAL A 242 15.93 10.54 -13.91
C VAL A 242 15.19 10.26 -12.61
N GLU A 243 14.31 11.15 -12.17
CA GLU A 243 13.48 10.98 -10.98
C GLU A 243 12.57 9.76 -11.10
N ARG A 244 11.93 9.57 -12.27
CA ARG A 244 11.11 8.38 -12.52
C ARG A 244 11.97 7.10 -12.57
N PHE A 245 13.16 7.17 -13.13
CA PHE A 245 14.10 6.06 -13.10
C PHE A 245 14.52 5.70 -11.65
N GLN A 246 14.74 6.71 -10.79
CA GLN A 246 15.04 6.48 -9.38
C GLN A 246 13.92 5.72 -8.65
N MET A 247 12.65 5.82 -9.09
CA MET A 247 11.53 5.11 -8.49
C MET A 247 11.61 3.57 -8.62
N LEU A 248 12.50 3.01 -9.44
CA LEU A 248 12.75 1.58 -9.44
C LEU A 248 13.12 1.04 -8.05
N GLY A 249 13.69 1.90 -7.20
CA GLY A 249 13.98 1.56 -5.82
C GLY A 249 12.74 1.32 -4.95
N SER A 250 11.55 1.69 -5.41
CA SER A 250 10.31 1.41 -4.69
C SER A 250 10.07 -0.09 -4.47
N SER A 251 10.75 -0.97 -5.19
CA SER A 251 10.69 -2.41 -5.00
C SER A 251 11.74 -2.98 -4.05
N PHE A 252 12.75 -2.19 -3.62
CA PHE A 252 13.91 -2.69 -2.87
C PHE A 252 13.60 -3.23 -1.46
N GLY A 253 12.43 -2.93 -0.94
CA GLY A 253 11.94 -3.50 0.31
C GLY A 253 11.12 -4.78 0.16
N MET A 254 11.12 -5.42 -1.02
CA MET A 254 10.42 -6.68 -1.32
C MET A 254 11.39 -7.72 -1.87
N LYS A 255 11.05 -9.01 -1.82
CA LYS A 255 11.85 -10.13 -2.36
C LYS A 255 11.13 -10.84 -3.51
N PRO A 256 11.83 -11.23 -4.60
CA PRO A 256 13.16 -10.81 -5.03
C PRO A 256 13.07 -9.48 -5.81
N SER A 257 13.76 -8.46 -5.39
CA SER A 257 13.72 -7.14 -6.03
C SER A 257 15.06 -6.68 -6.58
N PHE A 258 16.15 -6.89 -5.84
CA PHE A 258 17.50 -6.55 -6.31
C PHE A 258 17.83 -7.26 -7.62
N GLU A 259 17.48 -8.53 -7.72
CA GLU A 259 17.66 -9.32 -8.92
C GLU A 259 16.88 -8.76 -10.11
N ARG A 260 15.61 -8.37 -9.90
CA ARG A 260 14.76 -7.83 -10.97
C ARG A 260 15.32 -6.51 -11.50
N VAL A 261 15.72 -5.61 -10.59
CA VAL A 261 16.32 -4.33 -10.99
C VAL A 261 17.68 -4.56 -11.66
N HIS A 262 18.52 -5.45 -11.13
CA HIS A 262 19.79 -5.80 -11.75
C HIS A 262 19.63 -6.26 -13.21
N TRP A 263 18.72 -7.21 -13.47
CA TRP A 263 18.46 -7.69 -14.82
C TRP A 263 17.85 -6.64 -15.73
N LEU A 264 17.02 -5.76 -15.18
CA LEU A 264 16.49 -4.62 -15.94
C LEU A 264 17.60 -3.64 -16.34
N LEU A 265 18.53 -3.32 -15.43
CA LEU A 265 19.69 -2.48 -15.75
C LEU A 265 20.64 -3.17 -16.75
N ASP A 266 20.75 -4.50 -16.70
CA ASP A 266 21.59 -5.28 -17.63
C ASP A 266 21.07 -5.19 -19.09
N SER A 267 19.74 -5.13 -19.26
CA SER A 267 19.10 -5.01 -20.58
C SER A 267 18.99 -3.58 -21.12
N ALA A 268 19.58 -2.59 -20.43
CA ALA A 268 19.24 -1.18 -20.67
C ALA A 268 19.65 -0.63 -22.04
N PHE A 269 20.72 -1.11 -22.66
CA PHE A 269 21.22 -0.57 -23.94
C PHE A 269 20.98 -1.53 -25.11
N ALA A 270 20.45 -0.99 -26.22
CA ALA A 270 19.99 -1.75 -27.39
C ALA A 270 21.09 -2.48 -28.16
N ASP A 271 22.33 -2.04 -28.09
CA ASP A 271 23.48 -2.62 -28.81
C ASP A 271 24.10 -3.84 -28.13
N GLY A 272 23.45 -4.39 -27.12
CA GLY A 272 23.79 -5.66 -26.48
C GLY A 272 25.10 -5.67 -25.73
N ASP A 273 25.88 -4.58 -25.78
CA ASP A 273 27.11 -4.43 -25.01
C ASP A 273 26.82 -3.63 -23.72
N GLY A 274 26.01 -4.22 -22.84
CA GLY A 274 25.90 -3.76 -21.44
C GLY A 274 27.26 -3.77 -20.74
N SER A 275 28.33 -4.00 -21.51
CA SER A 275 29.68 -3.94 -21.04
C SER A 275 30.09 -2.49 -20.84
N LEU A 276 30.63 -2.20 -19.67
CA LEU A 276 31.38 -1.01 -19.30
C LEU A 276 32.40 -0.52 -20.33
N LYS A 277 32.58 -1.20 -21.47
CA LYS A 277 33.51 -0.85 -22.53
C LYS A 277 33.12 0.41 -23.29
N ALA A 278 31.82 0.64 -23.49
CA ALA A 278 31.33 1.90 -24.07
C ALA A 278 31.71 3.13 -23.22
N PHE A 279 31.84 2.97 -21.91
CA PHE A 279 32.22 4.02 -20.98
C PHE A 279 33.71 4.26 -20.85
N LYS A 280 34.56 3.28 -21.15
CA LYS A 280 36.04 3.38 -20.99
C LYS A 280 36.72 4.26 -22.04
N HIS A 281 36.04 4.68 -23.09
CA HIS A 281 36.67 5.37 -24.21
C HIS A 281 36.36 6.86 -24.32
N GLY A 282 35.93 7.52 -23.23
CA GLY A 282 35.85 8.99 -23.20
C GLY A 282 35.06 9.62 -24.36
N GLY A 283 34.27 8.84 -25.08
CA GLY A 283 33.45 9.25 -26.20
C GLY A 283 32.23 9.98 -25.67
N GLY A 284 32.30 11.29 -25.64
CA GLY A 284 31.13 12.10 -25.51
C GLY A 284 30.08 11.70 -26.56
N ALA A 285 28.81 11.64 -26.16
CA ALA A 285 27.63 11.82 -26.98
C ALA A 285 27.19 10.71 -27.94
N SER A 286 27.59 9.46 -27.78
CA SER A 286 26.80 8.37 -28.37
C SER A 286 26.65 7.27 -27.33
N ALA A 287 26.08 7.62 -26.19
CA ALA A 287 25.43 6.62 -25.35
C ALA A 287 24.36 5.96 -26.23
N GLY A 288 24.45 4.65 -26.45
CA GLY A 288 23.51 3.90 -27.27
C GLY A 288 22.06 4.20 -26.88
N SER A 289 21.11 3.97 -27.77
CA SER A 289 19.70 4.11 -27.44
C SER A 289 19.36 3.14 -26.32
N LEU A 290 18.51 3.57 -25.38
CA LEU A 290 17.92 2.65 -24.42
C LEU A 290 17.05 1.64 -25.16
N SER A 291 17.12 0.38 -24.72
CA SER A 291 16.36 -0.70 -25.35
C SER A 291 14.86 -0.58 -25.08
N ASP A 292 14.05 -1.09 -25.98
CA ASP A 292 12.60 -1.18 -25.78
C ASP A 292 12.27 -2.01 -24.52
N GLU A 293 12.99 -3.10 -24.28
CA GLU A 293 12.82 -3.94 -23.10
C GLU A 293 13.01 -3.12 -21.80
N PHE A 294 14.05 -2.32 -21.74
CA PHE A 294 14.31 -1.47 -20.58
C PHE A 294 13.21 -0.41 -20.37
N VAL A 295 12.82 0.33 -21.42
CA VAL A 295 11.80 1.38 -21.25
C VAL A 295 10.42 0.81 -20.93
N TYR A 296 10.06 -0.38 -21.46
CA TYR A 296 8.88 -1.11 -21.06
C TYR A 296 8.95 -1.56 -19.60
N GLY A 297 10.10 -2.13 -19.17
CA GLY A 297 10.29 -2.57 -17.79
C GLY A 297 10.23 -1.41 -16.79
N VAL A 298 10.83 -0.24 -17.11
CA VAL A 298 10.70 0.95 -16.27
C VAL A 298 9.25 1.44 -16.21
N MET A 299 8.55 1.48 -17.35
CA MET A 299 7.15 1.87 -17.38
C MET A 299 6.30 0.94 -16.51
N ASP A 300 6.43 -0.36 -16.65
CA ASP A 300 5.68 -1.35 -15.87
C ASP A 300 5.96 -1.21 -14.36
N ALA A 301 7.22 -1.08 -13.98
CA ALA A 301 7.65 -0.97 -12.59
C ALA A 301 7.27 0.37 -11.91
N THR A 302 7.02 1.42 -12.70
CA THR A 302 6.77 2.78 -12.17
C THR A 302 5.39 3.33 -12.49
N SER A 303 4.54 2.56 -13.19
CA SER A 303 3.16 2.99 -13.51
C SER A 303 2.27 2.97 -12.27
N SER A 304 1.47 3.98 -12.14
CA SER A 304 0.64 4.19 -10.95
C SER A 304 -0.64 3.39 -10.97
N SER A 305 -1.00 2.83 -9.82
CA SER A 305 -2.38 2.39 -9.56
C SER A 305 -3.30 3.60 -9.38
N PRO A 306 -4.58 3.51 -9.77
CA PRO A 306 -5.46 4.69 -9.83
C PRO A 306 -5.52 5.56 -8.58
N LEU A 307 -5.55 4.98 -7.37
CA LEU A 307 -5.64 5.73 -6.11
C LEU A 307 -4.40 5.65 -5.23
N TYR A 308 -3.37 4.92 -5.64
CA TYR A 308 -2.18 4.74 -4.81
C TYR A 308 -1.52 6.09 -4.49
N TRP A 309 -0.94 6.73 -5.49
CA TRP A 309 -0.23 8.00 -5.31
C TRP A 309 -1.15 9.15 -4.89
N PRO A 310 -2.38 9.32 -5.46
CA PRO A 310 -3.28 10.38 -5.01
C PRO A 310 -3.67 10.36 -3.52
N LEU A 311 -3.52 9.22 -2.85
CA LEU A 311 -3.82 9.09 -1.42
C LEU A 311 -2.57 8.90 -0.54
N GLN A 312 -1.39 8.67 -1.11
CA GLN A 312 -0.21 8.16 -0.40
C GLN A 312 0.23 9.03 0.79
N GLU A 313 0.33 10.34 0.67
CA GLU A 313 0.72 11.17 1.82
C GLU A 313 -0.43 11.41 2.81
N PHE A 314 -1.68 11.29 2.34
CA PHE A 314 -2.84 11.55 3.19
C PHE A 314 -3.18 10.40 4.14
N ILE A 315 -2.57 9.23 3.98
CA ILE A 315 -2.69 8.14 4.96
C ILE A 315 -2.03 8.50 6.31
N TYR A 316 -1.14 9.50 6.30
CA TYR A 316 -0.50 10.04 7.50
C TYR A 316 -1.27 11.22 8.11
N ALA A 317 -2.50 11.49 7.67
CA ALA A 317 -3.34 12.55 8.21
C ALA A 317 -4.32 11.97 9.24
N ASP A 318 -4.36 12.53 10.46
CA ASP A 318 -5.23 12.11 11.55
C ASP A 318 -5.90 13.33 12.20
N GLY A 319 -7.18 13.55 11.92
CA GLY A 319 -7.95 14.66 12.45
C GLY A 319 -7.48 16.03 11.95
N GLU A 320 -7.42 17.01 12.83
CA GLU A 320 -6.92 18.34 12.53
C GLU A 320 -5.39 18.38 12.62
N LEU A 321 -4.73 18.66 11.50
CA LEU A 321 -3.28 18.76 11.43
C LEU A 321 -2.80 20.13 11.97
N GLU A 322 -1.70 20.13 12.71
CA GLU A 322 -1.04 21.36 13.13
C GLU A 322 -0.56 22.17 11.91
N HIS A 323 0.07 21.49 10.96
CA HIS A 323 0.55 22.04 9.70
C HIS A 323 0.04 21.20 8.53
N PRO A 324 -0.26 21.81 7.36
CA PRO A 324 -0.60 21.06 6.17
C PRO A 324 0.61 20.24 5.68
N ILE A 325 0.35 19.14 4.96
CA ILE A 325 1.38 18.18 4.51
C ILE A 325 2.37 18.79 3.53
N LEU A 326 1.85 19.54 2.52
CA LEU A 326 2.66 20.32 1.56
C LEU A 326 3.74 19.51 0.83
N TRP A 327 3.43 18.29 0.36
CA TRP A 327 4.39 17.42 -0.32
C TRP A 327 5.60 17.05 0.57
N ALA A 328 5.34 16.44 1.69
CA ALA A 328 6.33 16.14 2.73
C ALA A 328 7.53 15.34 2.20
N ALA A 329 7.30 14.35 1.32
CA ALA A 329 8.39 13.60 0.69
C ALA A 329 9.31 14.49 -0.14
N GLN A 330 8.76 15.42 -0.92
CA GLN A 330 9.55 16.38 -1.70
C GLN A 330 10.38 17.29 -0.79
N GLN A 331 9.77 17.81 0.28
CA GLN A 331 10.47 18.67 1.23
C GLN A 331 11.66 17.94 1.89
N VAL A 332 11.47 16.69 2.32
CA VAL A 332 12.55 15.89 2.91
C VAL A 332 13.63 15.60 1.88
N ARG A 333 13.27 15.18 0.66
CA ARG A 333 14.22 14.93 -0.44
C ARG A 333 15.09 16.15 -0.72
N GLU A 334 14.54 17.36 -0.71
CA GLU A 334 15.28 18.61 -0.95
C GLU A 334 16.35 18.89 0.10
N THR A 335 16.23 18.33 1.29
CA THR A 335 17.27 18.42 2.34
C THR A 335 18.37 17.38 2.17
N MET A 336 18.23 16.43 1.23
CA MET A 336 19.10 15.28 1.02
C MET A 336 19.69 15.29 -0.40
N PRO A 337 20.75 16.08 -0.66
CA PRO A 337 21.31 16.30 -2.00
C PRO A 337 21.82 15.02 -2.67
N GLU A 338 22.09 13.96 -1.89
CA GLU A 338 22.48 12.62 -2.38
C GLU A 338 21.38 11.96 -3.21
N PHE A 339 20.12 12.33 -3.04
CA PHE A 339 18.99 11.87 -3.86
C PHE A 339 18.75 12.69 -5.12
N SER A 340 19.60 13.69 -5.40
CA SER A 340 19.54 14.43 -6.67
C SER A 340 19.74 13.47 -7.85
N GLY A 341 19.00 13.65 -8.95
CA GLY A 341 19.19 12.88 -10.18
C GLY A 341 20.59 13.06 -10.81
N SER A 342 21.33 14.09 -10.42
CA SER A 342 22.71 14.35 -10.83
C SER A 342 23.77 13.79 -9.86
N ALA A 343 23.37 13.37 -8.65
CA ALA A 343 24.30 12.79 -7.68
C ALA A 343 24.84 11.43 -8.16
N ARG A 344 26.07 11.12 -7.74
CA ARG A 344 26.72 9.84 -8.05
C ARG A 344 27.44 9.31 -6.78
N PRO A 345 27.30 8.01 -6.44
CA PRO A 345 26.41 7.05 -7.11
C PRO A 345 24.96 7.50 -7.10
N LEU A 346 24.17 7.09 -8.10
CA LEU A 346 22.74 7.40 -8.13
C LEU A 346 22.03 6.63 -7.03
N LEU A 347 21.34 7.31 -6.13
CA LEU A 347 20.45 6.66 -5.17
C LEU A 347 19.04 6.48 -5.77
N PHE A 348 18.43 5.35 -5.49
CA PHE A 348 17.05 5.08 -5.84
C PHE A 348 16.11 5.54 -4.74
N THR A 349 14.93 6.03 -5.11
CA THR A 349 13.87 6.42 -4.16
C THR A 349 12.92 5.25 -3.93
N GLY A 350 12.33 5.20 -2.73
CA GLY A 350 11.30 4.23 -2.37
C GLY A 350 9.89 4.76 -2.56
N GLU A 351 9.01 4.35 -1.65
CA GLU A 351 7.63 4.78 -1.62
C GLU A 351 7.52 6.23 -1.14
N ALA A 352 7.50 7.15 -2.08
CA ALA A 352 7.42 8.58 -1.83
C ALA A 352 6.69 9.27 -2.97
N MET A 353 5.77 10.18 -2.64
CA MET A 353 4.96 10.91 -3.59
C MET A 353 5.60 12.26 -3.91
N PHE A 354 5.68 12.59 -5.20
CA PHE A 354 6.32 13.82 -5.65
C PHE A 354 5.43 14.61 -6.62
N PRO A 355 5.49 15.97 -6.62
CA PRO A 355 4.72 16.80 -7.54
C PRO A 355 4.94 16.44 -9.01
N TRP A 356 6.20 16.15 -9.41
CA TRP A 356 6.56 15.85 -10.80
C TRP A 356 5.85 14.61 -11.36
N MET A 357 5.41 13.66 -10.52
CA MET A 357 4.67 12.49 -10.97
C MET A 357 3.37 12.89 -11.66
N TYR A 358 2.70 13.91 -11.13
CA TYR A 358 1.44 14.43 -11.66
C TYR A 358 1.59 15.27 -12.94
N ASP A 359 2.80 15.74 -13.22
CA ASP A 359 3.11 16.39 -14.49
C ASP A 359 3.45 15.36 -15.59
N GLN A 360 4.04 14.23 -15.21
CA GLN A 360 4.65 13.28 -16.15
C GLN A 360 3.76 12.07 -16.45
N GLU A 361 2.99 11.58 -15.47
CA GLU A 361 2.16 10.39 -15.61
C GLU A 361 0.73 10.74 -16.02
N PHE A 362 0.31 10.32 -17.22
CA PHE A 362 -1.04 10.59 -17.73
C PHE A 362 -2.16 10.10 -16.83
N ALA A 363 -1.92 9.01 -16.08
CA ALA A 363 -2.88 8.47 -15.14
C ALA A 363 -3.04 9.35 -13.88
N LEU A 364 -2.05 10.17 -13.53
CA LEU A 364 -2.05 11.03 -12.35
C LEU A 364 -2.45 12.49 -12.67
N GLN A 365 -2.20 12.97 -13.89
CA GLN A 365 -2.50 14.35 -14.27
C GLN A 365 -3.89 14.85 -13.86
N PRO A 366 -4.99 14.10 -14.07
CA PRO A 366 -6.33 14.55 -13.69
C PRO A 366 -6.54 14.69 -12.17
N PHE A 367 -5.68 14.11 -11.35
CA PHE A 367 -5.77 14.21 -9.89
C PHE A 367 -5.07 15.46 -9.33
N LEU A 368 -4.12 16.04 -10.07
CA LEU A 368 -3.26 17.12 -9.57
C LEU A 368 -4.02 18.27 -8.90
N PRO A 369 -5.09 18.85 -9.50
CA PRO A 369 -5.77 19.98 -8.87
C PRO A 369 -6.35 19.63 -7.49
N ALA A 370 -6.95 18.45 -7.36
CA ALA A 370 -7.52 17.97 -6.10
C ALA A 370 -6.45 17.64 -5.07
N VAL A 371 -5.36 17.00 -5.49
CA VAL A 371 -4.21 16.67 -4.63
C VAL A 371 -3.53 17.94 -4.12
N ASP A 372 -3.28 18.94 -4.97
CA ASP A 372 -2.73 20.24 -4.55
C ASP A 372 -3.63 20.99 -3.55
N CYS A 373 -4.94 20.82 -3.68
CA CYS A 373 -5.89 21.35 -2.70
C CYS A 373 -5.75 20.61 -1.36
N LEU A 374 -5.68 19.26 -1.39
CA LEU A 374 -5.51 18.44 -0.19
C LEU A 374 -4.17 18.67 0.51
N MET A 375 -3.09 18.94 -0.24
CA MET A 375 -1.77 19.25 0.34
C MET A 375 -1.79 20.50 1.22
N LYS A 376 -2.75 21.39 1.03
CA LYS A 376 -2.94 22.63 1.80
C LYS A 376 -4.00 22.50 2.89
N ASP A 377 -4.72 21.37 2.89
CA ASP A 377 -5.79 21.14 3.86
C ASP A 377 -5.22 20.63 5.20
N LYS A 378 -5.93 20.97 6.28
CA LYS A 378 -5.60 20.56 7.64
C LYS A 378 -6.69 19.71 8.29
N GLN A 379 -7.85 19.60 7.64
CA GLN A 379 -9.01 18.92 8.21
C GLN A 379 -9.21 17.55 7.58
N PHE A 380 -8.93 16.50 8.34
CA PHE A 380 -9.11 15.10 7.94
C PHE A 380 -9.99 14.36 8.94
N GLY A 381 -10.39 13.14 8.60
CA GLY A 381 -11.08 12.25 9.52
C GLY A 381 -10.17 11.84 10.68
N LYS A 382 -10.73 11.79 11.90
CA LYS A 382 -10.02 11.22 13.04
C LYS A 382 -9.98 9.70 12.89
N ILE A 383 -8.76 9.12 12.92
CA ILE A 383 -8.52 7.69 12.66
C ILE A 383 -7.86 6.96 13.84
N TYR A 384 -7.12 7.66 14.71
CA TYR A 384 -6.49 7.06 15.87
C TYR A 384 -6.99 7.69 17.17
N ASP A 385 -7.59 6.85 18.03
CA ASP A 385 -7.93 7.21 19.40
C ASP A 385 -6.86 6.63 20.32
N GLN A 386 -5.93 7.50 20.76
CA GLN A 386 -4.79 7.08 21.58
C GLN A 386 -5.22 6.57 22.96
N ASP A 387 -6.29 7.11 23.54
CA ASP A 387 -6.81 6.64 24.82
C ASP A 387 -7.44 5.25 24.67
N GLN A 388 -8.19 5.02 23.60
CA GLN A 388 -8.74 3.69 23.27
C GLN A 388 -7.59 2.69 23.01
N LEU A 389 -6.57 3.06 22.26
CA LEU A 389 -5.42 2.18 21.97
C LEU A 389 -4.62 1.86 23.25
N ALA A 390 -4.43 2.85 24.15
CA ALA A 390 -3.78 2.63 25.43
C ALA A 390 -4.57 1.72 26.40
N ASN A 391 -5.88 1.58 26.17
CA ASN A 391 -6.76 0.69 26.92
C ASN A 391 -7.31 -0.48 26.06
N ASN A 392 -6.63 -0.80 24.97
CA ASN A 392 -7.08 -1.84 24.04
C ASN A 392 -7.19 -3.21 24.69
N GLU A 393 -8.34 -3.86 24.57
CA GLU A 393 -8.59 -5.21 25.07
C GLU A 393 -8.49 -6.29 23.97
N VAL A 394 -8.54 -5.89 22.70
CA VAL A 394 -8.45 -6.80 21.55
C VAL A 394 -7.00 -7.26 21.37
N PRO A 395 -6.69 -8.55 21.40
CA PRO A 395 -5.33 -9.02 21.13
C PRO A 395 -4.82 -8.54 19.78
N LEU A 396 -3.66 -7.88 19.77
CA LEU A 396 -2.95 -7.44 18.58
C LEU A 396 -1.62 -8.18 18.49
N GLN A 397 -1.40 -8.92 17.40
CA GLN A 397 -0.14 -9.61 17.13
C GLN A 397 0.48 -9.06 15.83
N SER A 398 1.72 -8.55 15.89
CA SER A 398 2.36 -7.84 14.79
C SER A 398 3.68 -8.49 14.37
N ALA A 399 3.91 -8.60 13.04
CA ALA A 399 5.24 -8.81 12.49
C ALA A 399 5.85 -7.44 12.13
N VAL A 400 6.99 -7.14 12.71
CA VAL A 400 7.77 -5.93 12.44
C VAL A 400 9.04 -6.33 11.68
N TYR A 401 9.16 -5.89 10.43
CA TYR A 401 10.34 -6.18 9.62
C TYR A 401 11.44 -5.15 9.91
N PHE A 402 12.59 -5.63 10.40
CA PHE A 402 13.65 -4.75 10.92
C PHE A 402 14.19 -3.77 9.87
N ASP A 403 14.37 -4.26 8.63
CA ASP A 403 14.94 -3.48 7.52
C ASP A 403 13.87 -2.87 6.60
N ASP A 404 12.62 -2.77 7.07
CA ASP A 404 11.51 -2.22 6.29
C ASP A 404 11.80 -0.77 5.86
N MET A 405 11.72 -0.51 4.56
CA MET A 405 11.96 0.82 4.00
C MET A 405 10.67 1.61 3.71
N TYR A 406 9.52 1.00 3.94
CA TYR A 406 8.20 1.63 3.74
C TYR A 406 7.59 2.07 5.07
N VAL A 407 7.57 1.16 6.05
CA VAL A 407 7.06 1.45 7.40
C VAL A 407 8.19 1.22 8.39
N ASP A 408 8.81 2.31 8.86
CA ASP A 408 9.99 2.27 9.71
C ASP A 408 9.77 1.43 10.97
N SER A 409 10.66 0.46 11.22
CA SER A 409 10.54 -0.46 12.36
C SER A 409 10.64 0.25 13.70
N GLY A 410 11.41 1.33 13.79
CA GLY A 410 11.53 2.13 15.02
C GLY A 410 10.22 2.83 15.36
N LEU A 411 9.58 3.45 14.37
CA LEU A 411 8.27 4.09 14.53
C LEU A 411 7.16 3.08 14.83
N GLN A 412 7.22 1.87 14.23
CA GLN A 412 6.31 0.78 14.56
C GLN A 412 6.43 0.37 16.02
N LEU A 413 7.64 0.12 16.50
CA LEU A 413 7.89 -0.31 17.88
C LEU A 413 7.53 0.77 18.90
N ASP A 414 7.78 2.05 18.60
CA ASP A 414 7.35 3.16 19.43
C ASP A 414 5.82 3.17 19.59
N THR A 415 5.07 3.05 18.50
CA THR A 415 3.61 2.99 18.55
C THR A 415 3.11 1.76 19.31
N LEU A 416 3.64 0.56 19.02
CA LEU A 416 3.27 -0.68 19.69
C LEU A 416 3.50 -0.62 21.20
N SER A 417 4.55 0.08 21.67
CA SER A 417 4.84 0.25 23.09
C SER A 417 3.72 0.96 23.87
N ARG A 418 2.83 1.66 23.17
CA ARG A 418 1.72 2.45 23.74
C ARG A 418 0.35 1.83 23.51
N ILE A 419 0.28 0.65 22.88
CA ILE A 419 -0.96 -0.07 22.65
C ILE A 419 -1.07 -1.22 23.67
N ALA A 420 -2.12 -1.22 24.48
CA ALA A 420 -2.36 -2.31 25.41
C ALA A 420 -2.70 -3.61 24.65
N ASN A 421 -2.42 -4.77 25.30
CA ASN A 421 -2.66 -6.09 24.73
C ASN A 421 -2.07 -6.29 23.33
N SER A 422 -0.90 -5.68 23.09
CA SER A 422 -0.14 -5.80 21.85
C SER A 422 1.10 -6.67 22.04
N HIS A 423 1.36 -7.54 21.07
CA HIS A 423 2.52 -8.41 21.00
C HIS A 423 3.14 -8.30 19.62
N TYR A 424 4.47 -8.46 19.54
CA TYR A 424 5.13 -8.34 18.24
C TYR A 424 6.34 -9.27 18.13
N TRP A 425 6.59 -9.66 16.89
CA TRP A 425 7.77 -10.39 16.46
C TRP A 425 8.59 -9.50 15.52
N THR A 426 9.81 -9.14 15.94
CA THR A 426 10.74 -8.41 15.07
C THR A 426 11.64 -9.39 14.37
N THR A 427 11.74 -9.29 13.04
CA THR A 427 12.53 -10.19 12.22
C THR A 427 13.23 -9.46 11.07
N ASN A 428 14.41 -9.92 10.69
CA ASN A 428 15.15 -9.50 9.49
C ASN A 428 15.26 -10.62 8.42
N GLU A 429 14.55 -11.73 8.63
CA GLU A 429 14.49 -12.83 7.66
C GLU A 429 13.58 -12.51 6.48
N PHE A 430 12.62 -11.62 6.70
CA PHE A 430 11.61 -11.20 5.74
C PHE A 430 11.77 -9.71 5.42
N GLU A 431 11.28 -9.32 4.24
CA GLU A 431 11.07 -7.96 3.82
C GLU A 431 9.58 -7.59 3.92
N HIS A 432 9.19 -6.41 3.46
CA HIS A 432 7.83 -5.90 3.57
C HIS A 432 6.76 -6.83 3.00
N ASP A 433 7.10 -7.64 2.01
CA ASP A 433 6.23 -8.64 1.36
C ASP A 433 6.20 -10.02 2.08
N GLY A 434 6.73 -10.11 3.30
CA GLY A 434 6.86 -11.38 4.04
C GLY A 434 5.53 -12.13 4.25
N LEU A 435 4.39 -11.44 4.23
CA LEU A 435 3.07 -12.07 4.34
C LEU A 435 2.73 -12.97 3.13
N HIS A 436 3.27 -12.70 1.94
CA HIS A 436 2.95 -13.46 0.73
C HIS A 436 3.45 -14.91 0.73
N GLY A 437 4.25 -15.31 1.74
CA GLY A 437 4.53 -16.70 2.11
C GLY A 437 3.56 -17.24 3.17
N ASP A 438 3.70 -18.51 3.51
CA ASP A 438 2.89 -19.18 4.54
C ASP A 438 3.43 -18.99 5.97
N ILE A 439 4.70 -18.60 6.11
CA ILE A 439 5.43 -18.65 7.39
C ILE A 439 4.97 -17.54 8.34
N VAL A 440 4.87 -16.30 7.84
CA VAL A 440 4.63 -15.14 8.71
C VAL A 440 3.25 -15.23 9.38
N PHE A 441 2.19 -15.45 8.60
CA PHE A 441 0.85 -15.56 9.19
C PHE A 441 0.75 -16.75 10.16
N ARG A 442 1.30 -17.91 9.80
CA ARG A 442 1.32 -19.09 10.68
C ARG A 442 2.04 -18.79 11.99
N HIS A 443 3.21 -18.12 11.95
CA HIS A 443 3.94 -17.74 13.16
C HIS A 443 3.09 -16.83 14.07
N LEU A 444 2.49 -15.78 13.52
CA LEU A 444 1.64 -14.86 14.29
C LEU A 444 0.42 -15.58 14.88
N PHE A 445 -0.20 -16.45 14.11
CA PHE A 445 -1.36 -17.22 14.53
C PHE A 445 -1.01 -18.20 15.67
N ASP A 446 0.09 -18.95 15.53
CA ASP A 446 0.56 -19.90 16.55
C ASP A 446 0.92 -19.19 17.86
N GLU A 447 1.57 -18.04 17.81
CA GLU A 447 1.90 -17.22 18.98
C GLU A 447 0.63 -16.73 19.71
N ALA A 448 -0.36 -16.24 18.98
CA ALA A 448 -1.62 -15.80 19.55
C ALA A 448 -2.41 -17.01 20.14
N LEU A 449 -2.40 -18.16 19.46
CA LEU A 449 -3.02 -19.38 19.94
C LEU A 449 -2.37 -19.87 21.24
N ASN A 450 -1.03 -19.88 21.29
CA ASN A 450 -0.26 -20.33 22.46
C ASN A 450 -0.50 -19.45 23.70
N ARG A 451 -0.79 -18.17 23.54
CA ARG A 451 -1.17 -17.26 24.63
C ARG A 451 -2.63 -17.37 25.06
N GLY A 452 -3.47 -18.05 24.28
CA GLY A 452 -4.91 -18.15 24.54
C GLY A 452 -5.73 -16.98 23.96
N ASP A 453 -5.13 -16.09 23.17
CA ASP A 453 -5.79 -14.92 22.58
C ASP A 453 -6.93 -15.29 21.62
N LEU A 454 -6.93 -16.53 21.10
CA LEU A 454 -7.89 -17.05 20.15
C LEU A 454 -8.93 -17.98 20.76
N GLU A 455 -9.01 -18.11 22.10
CA GLU A 455 -9.98 -19.00 22.75
C GLU A 455 -11.44 -18.70 22.36
N GLY A 456 -11.78 -17.44 22.12
CA GLY A 456 -13.12 -17.04 21.67
C GLY A 456 -13.52 -17.63 20.31
N ILE A 457 -12.56 -18.04 19.47
CA ILE A 457 -12.80 -18.65 18.16
C ILE A 457 -13.16 -20.12 18.30
N TYR A 458 -12.54 -20.84 19.25
CA TYR A 458 -12.66 -22.30 19.38
C TYR A 458 -13.69 -22.76 20.41
N LYS A 459 -14.27 -21.85 21.20
CA LYS A 459 -15.26 -22.16 22.24
C LYS A 459 -16.72 -22.09 21.77
N ARG A 460 -16.96 -21.95 20.45
CA ARG A 460 -18.33 -21.84 19.92
C ARG A 460 -18.84 -23.14 19.33
#